data_3a58f6f0448d2a7bd6d9b00b98544ff9
#
_entry.id   3a58f6f0448d2a7bd6d9b00b98544ff9
#
_cell.length_a   1.000
_cell.length_b   1.000
_cell.length_c   1.000
_cell.angle_alpha   90.00
_cell.angle_beta   90.00
_cell.angle_gamma   90.00
#
_symmetry.space_group_name_H-M   'P 1'
#
loop_
_entity.id
_entity.type
_entity.pdbx_description
1 polymer ?
#
loop_
_entity_poly.entity_id
_entity_poly.type
_entity_poly.pdbx_seq_one_letter_code
_entity_poly.pdbx_strand_id
1 'polypeptide(L)'
;PEERPKVGQMVNEAREEIERVMDEAKTRMERRIREAKMKAEVIDVTLPAQKNNVGHRHPNTIALEEVERIFIGMGYEVVEGPEVEKDYYNFEALNIPADHPAKDEQDTFYINKDIVLRTQTSPVQARTMEKGRLPIRMISPGRVFRSDEVDATHSPSFHQIEGLVVDKNITFADLKGTLEEFAKELFGPETKTKFR
;
A
#
# COMPACT_ATOMS: atom_id res chain seq x y z
N PRO A 1 80.56 40.80 25.30
CA PRO A 1 79.80 39.76 26.00
C PRO A 1 78.51 40.26 26.68
N GLU A 2 78.51 41.55 27.16
CA GLU A 2 77.39 42.10 27.94
C GLU A 2 76.14 42.54 27.14
N GLU A 3 76.32 42.71 25.84
CA GLU A 3 75.22 43.14 24.96
C GLU A 3 74.39 41.96 24.41
N ARG A 4 74.87 40.73 24.46
CA ARG A 4 74.21 39.55 23.94
C ARG A 4 72.84 39.25 24.57
N PRO A 5 72.68 39.39 25.89
CA PRO A 5 71.38 39.18 26.52
C PRO A 5 70.34 40.22 26.08
N LYS A 6 70.75 41.50 25.95
CA LYS A 6 69.84 42.57 25.52
C LYS A 6 69.34 42.40 24.09
N VAL A 7 70.23 42.00 23.18
CA VAL A 7 69.90 41.72 21.81
C VAL A 7 68.97 40.50 21.71
N GLY A 8 69.21 39.44 22.51
CA GLY A 8 68.37 38.28 22.57
C GLY A 8 66.97 38.61 23.06
N GLN A 9 66.83 39.47 24.06
CA GLN A 9 65.57 39.95 24.58
C GLN A 9 64.78 40.74 23.51
N MET A 10 65.44 41.73 22.85
CA MET A 10 64.82 42.49 21.78
C MET A 10 64.35 41.63 20.63
N VAL A 11 65.08 40.57 20.24
CA VAL A 11 64.70 39.63 19.17
C VAL A 11 63.50 38.83 19.58
N ASN A 12 63.43 38.36 20.86
CA ASN A 12 62.28 37.66 21.35
C ASN A 12 61.01 38.54 21.42
N GLU A 13 61.15 39.76 21.95
CA GLU A 13 60.05 40.73 21.96
C GLU A 13 59.53 41.05 20.57
N ALA A 14 60.42 41.27 19.60
CA ALA A 14 60.04 41.51 18.21
C ALA A 14 59.35 40.27 17.57
N ARG A 15 59.80 39.05 17.90
CA ARG A 15 59.20 37.83 17.45
C ARG A 15 57.79 37.66 18.03
N GLU A 16 57.64 37.83 19.33
CA GLU A 16 56.32 37.73 19.98
C GLU A 16 55.32 38.75 19.41
N GLU A 17 55.79 39.98 19.13
CA GLU A 17 54.93 41.00 18.55
C GLU A 17 54.54 40.67 17.11
N ILE A 18 55.48 40.14 16.29
CA ILE A 18 55.14 39.66 14.96
C ILE A 18 54.14 38.51 14.99
N GLU A 19 54.35 37.50 15.84
CA GLU A 19 53.44 36.40 16.02
C GLU A 19 52.04 36.91 16.43
N ARG A 20 51.97 37.83 17.39
CA ARG A 20 50.70 38.43 17.82
C ARG A 20 49.98 39.15 16.68
N VAL A 21 50.67 39.98 15.92
CA VAL A 21 50.08 40.71 14.77
C VAL A 21 49.64 39.76 13.65
N MET A 22 50.41 38.70 13.41
CA MET A 22 50.02 37.66 12.46
C MET A 22 48.74 36.90 12.86
N ASP A 23 48.62 36.51 14.13
CA ASP A 23 47.44 35.83 14.64
C ASP A 23 46.18 36.71 14.62
N GLU A 24 46.35 38.00 14.99
CA GLU A 24 45.27 38.97 14.86
C GLU A 24 44.84 39.18 13.39
N ALA A 25 45.79 39.26 12.47
CA ALA A 25 45.52 39.40 11.05
C ALA A 25 44.82 38.15 10.49
N LYS A 26 45.25 36.94 10.90
CA LYS A 26 44.64 35.67 10.52
C LYS A 26 43.20 35.61 11.01
N THR A 27 42.96 35.85 12.30
CA THR A 27 41.62 35.86 12.89
C THR A 27 40.68 36.83 12.18
N ARG A 28 41.19 38.04 11.86
CA ARG A 28 40.41 39.04 11.13
C ARG A 28 40.07 38.59 9.71
N MET A 29 41.00 37.90 9.01
CA MET A 29 40.76 37.36 7.68
C MET A 29 39.76 36.22 7.71
N GLU A 30 39.89 35.28 8.64
CA GLU A 30 38.98 34.18 8.82
C GLU A 30 37.54 34.67 9.10
N ARG A 31 37.39 35.68 9.94
CA ARG A 31 36.11 36.34 10.18
C ARG A 31 35.52 36.95 8.90
N ARG A 32 36.32 37.67 8.13
CA ARG A 32 35.86 38.26 6.86
C ARG A 32 35.45 37.21 5.83
N ILE A 33 36.19 36.10 5.73
CA ILE A 33 35.84 34.98 4.86
C ILE A 33 34.52 34.38 5.30
N ARG A 34 34.33 34.15 6.60
CA ARG A 34 33.10 33.62 7.14
C ARG A 34 31.90 34.53 6.87
N GLU A 35 32.04 35.83 7.12
CA GLU A 35 31.00 36.82 6.84
C GLU A 35 30.66 36.90 5.35
N ALA A 36 31.65 36.84 4.47
CA ALA A 36 31.43 36.81 3.02
C ALA A 36 30.72 35.55 2.57
N LYS A 37 31.10 34.38 3.13
CA LYS A 37 30.44 33.11 2.85
C LYS A 37 28.98 33.12 3.32
N MET A 38 28.74 33.61 4.53
CA MET A 38 27.35 33.71 5.06
C MET A 38 26.47 34.63 4.20
N LYS A 39 27.04 35.74 3.66
CA LYS A 39 26.32 36.63 2.75
C LYS A 39 26.01 35.98 1.40
N ALA A 40 26.95 35.17 0.90
CA ALA A 40 26.78 34.48 -0.38
C ALA A 40 25.80 33.31 -0.30
N GLU A 41 25.64 32.69 0.89
CA GLU A 41 24.79 31.54 1.14
C GLU A 41 23.41 31.95 1.74
N VAL A 42 22.95 33.19 1.55
CA VAL A 42 21.63 33.63 2.00
C VAL A 42 20.55 32.87 1.26
N ILE A 43 19.80 32.07 2.00
CA ILE A 43 18.63 31.38 1.49
C ILE A 43 17.42 32.29 1.71
N ASP A 44 16.65 32.52 0.65
CA ASP A 44 15.37 33.24 0.79
C ASP A 44 14.33 32.34 1.45
N VAL A 45 14.14 32.55 2.74
CA VAL A 45 13.15 31.81 3.55
C VAL A 45 11.71 32.26 3.32
N THR A 46 11.47 33.28 2.51
CA THR A 46 10.13 33.76 2.15
C THR A 46 9.55 32.95 0.99
N LEU A 47 10.38 32.23 0.23
CA LEU A 47 9.91 31.32 -0.80
C LEU A 47 9.08 30.19 -0.16
N PRO A 48 7.87 29.95 -0.67
CA PRO A 48 7.04 28.85 -0.15
C PRO A 48 7.78 27.52 -0.35
N ALA A 49 7.84 26.72 0.71
CA ALA A 49 8.37 25.37 0.62
C ALA A 49 7.60 24.56 -0.44
N GLN A 50 8.30 23.81 -1.28
CA GLN A 50 7.65 22.82 -2.12
C GLN A 50 6.94 21.82 -1.22
N LYS A 51 5.60 21.81 -1.27
CA LYS A 51 4.83 20.76 -0.62
C LYS A 51 5.16 19.45 -1.32
N ASN A 52 5.76 18.53 -0.61
CA ASN A 52 5.83 17.16 -1.08
C ASN A 52 4.40 16.66 -1.28
N ASN A 53 4.07 16.26 -2.50
CA ASN A 53 2.81 15.59 -2.76
C ASN A 53 2.85 14.24 -2.03
N VAL A 54 2.20 14.18 -0.89
CA VAL A 54 2.00 12.91 -0.18
C VAL A 54 1.02 12.11 -1.02
N GLY A 55 1.43 10.91 -1.42
CA GLY A 55 0.55 9.99 -2.13
C GLY A 55 -0.60 9.58 -1.22
N HIS A 56 -1.79 9.44 -1.80
CA HIS A 56 -2.99 8.96 -1.12
C HIS A 56 -3.37 7.59 -1.67
N ARG A 57 -3.93 6.73 -0.83
CA ARG A 57 -4.48 5.45 -1.26
C ARG A 57 -5.73 5.68 -2.11
N HIS A 58 -5.91 4.84 -3.13
CA HIS A 58 -7.12 4.86 -3.93
C HIS A 58 -8.33 4.48 -3.05
N PRO A 59 -9.52 5.08 -3.23
CA PRO A 59 -10.73 4.75 -2.45
C PRO A 59 -11.07 3.27 -2.43
N ASN A 60 -10.94 2.56 -3.55
CA ASN A 60 -11.17 1.12 -3.61
C ASN A 60 -10.20 0.33 -2.71
N THR A 61 -8.93 0.75 -2.67
CA THR A 61 -7.94 0.13 -1.77
C THR A 61 -8.32 0.30 -0.31
N ILE A 62 -8.78 1.51 0.06
CA ILE A 62 -9.24 1.80 1.43
C ILE A 62 -10.44 0.92 1.78
N ALA A 63 -11.40 0.81 0.86
CA ALA A 63 -12.59 -0.02 1.08
C ALA A 63 -12.25 -1.51 1.22
N LEU A 64 -11.36 -2.04 0.36
CA LEU A 64 -10.91 -3.43 0.43
C LEU A 64 -10.20 -3.72 1.76
N GLU A 65 -9.24 -2.88 2.14
CA GLU A 65 -8.51 -3.02 3.42
C GLU A 65 -9.44 -2.99 4.63
N GLU A 66 -10.49 -2.16 4.59
CA GLU A 66 -11.47 -2.10 5.67
C GLU A 66 -12.30 -3.38 5.77
N VAL A 67 -12.76 -3.92 4.63
CA VAL A 67 -13.48 -5.21 4.59
C VAL A 67 -12.58 -6.35 5.06
N GLU A 68 -11.34 -6.41 4.58
CA GLU A 68 -10.36 -7.42 5.02
C GLU A 68 -10.11 -7.33 6.53
N ARG A 69 -9.92 -6.14 7.06
CA ARG A 69 -9.73 -5.91 8.51
C ARG A 69 -10.89 -6.47 9.33
N ILE A 70 -12.13 -6.23 8.89
CA ILE A 70 -13.32 -6.73 9.57
C ILE A 70 -13.34 -8.26 9.55
N PHE A 71 -13.17 -8.88 8.39
CA PHE A 71 -13.21 -10.34 8.28
C PHE A 71 -12.06 -11.03 9.01
N ILE A 72 -10.85 -10.45 8.99
CA ILE A 72 -9.73 -10.94 9.81
C ILE A 72 -10.10 -10.88 11.30
N GLY A 73 -10.74 -9.80 11.77
CA GLY A 73 -11.25 -9.66 13.12
C GLY A 73 -12.28 -10.74 13.49
N MET A 74 -13.06 -11.21 12.51
CA MET A 74 -14.02 -12.31 12.64
C MET A 74 -13.37 -13.71 12.51
N GLY A 75 -12.06 -13.80 12.33
CA GLY A 75 -11.30 -15.05 12.24
C GLY A 75 -11.25 -15.68 10.84
N TYR A 76 -11.41 -14.89 9.79
CA TYR A 76 -11.23 -15.32 8.39
C TYR A 76 -9.81 -15.11 7.92
N GLU A 77 -9.33 -16.01 7.07
CA GLU A 77 -8.10 -15.81 6.29
C GLU A 77 -8.40 -15.08 4.99
N VAL A 78 -7.51 -14.17 4.58
CA VAL A 78 -7.54 -13.56 3.26
C VAL A 78 -6.75 -14.45 2.30
N VAL A 79 -7.40 -14.97 1.27
CA VAL A 79 -6.78 -15.88 0.29
C VAL A 79 -6.89 -15.26 -1.09
N GLU A 80 -5.74 -15.04 -1.73
CA GLU A 80 -5.66 -14.51 -3.07
C GLU A 80 -5.52 -15.61 -4.11
N GLY A 81 -5.91 -15.31 -5.34
CA GLY A 81 -5.74 -16.17 -6.51
C GLY A 81 -5.43 -15.39 -7.79
N PRO A 82 -5.04 -16.09 -8.86
CA PRO A 82 -4.66 -15.45 -10.12
C PRO A 82 -5.86 -14.78 -10.79
N GLU A 83 -5.63 -13.61 -11.43
CA GLU A 83 -6.63 -12.95 -12.27
C GLU A 83 -6.77 -13.64 -13.63
N VAL A 84 -5.67 -14.16 -14.15
CA VAL A 84 -5.65 -15.03 -15.36
C VAL A 84 -5.81 -16.47 -14.89
N GLU A 85 -6.97 -17.04 -15.13
CA GLU A 85 -7.38 -18.31 -14.53
C GLU A 85 -7.64 -19.37 -15.60
N LYS A 86 -7.56 -20.62 -15.19
CA LYS A 86 -8.01 -21.75 -16.03
C LYS A 86 -9.53 -21.77 -16.13
N ASP A 87 -10.07 -22.03 -17.32
CA ASP A 87 -11.50 -22.24 -17.54
C ASP A 87 -12.10 -23.27 -16.57
N TYR A 88 -11.37 -24.35 -16.31
CA TYR A 88 -11.73 -25.36 -15.32
C TYR A 88 -12.11 -24.78 -13.96
N TYR A 89 -11.25 -23.92 -13.36
CA TYR A 89 -11.53 -23.36 -12.04
C TYR A 89 -12.60 -22.26 -12.05
N ASN A 90 -12.69 -21.55 -13.19
CA ASN A 90 -13.69 -20.48 -13.31
C ASN A 90 -15.10 -21.01 -13.53
N PHE A 91 -15.24 -22.26 -14.03
CA PHE A 91 -16.53 -22.85 -14.43
C PHE A 91 -16.73 -24.28 -13.93
N GLU A 92 -15.98 -25.26 -14.45
CA GLU A 92 -16.26 -26.69 -14.23
C GLU A 92 -16.14 -27.09 -12.75
N ALA A 93 -15.10 -26.63 -12.06
CA ALA A 93 -14.89 -26.87 -10.63
C ALA A 93 -16.00 -26.26 -9.75
N LEU A 94 -16.78 -25.32 -10.30
CA LEU A 94 -17.93 -24.67 -9.67
C LEU A 94 -19.26 -25.25 -10.15
N ASN A 95 -19.22 -26.38 -10.85
CA ASN A 95 -20.39 -27.07 -11.41
C ASN A 95 -21.14 -26.25 -12.47
N ILE A 96 -20.42 -25.44 -13.24
CA ILE A 96 -20.93 -24.72 -14.41
C ILE A 96 -20.53 -25.52 -15.66
N PRO A 97 -21.45 -26.21 -16.34
CA PRO A 97 -21.14 -27.07 -17.48
C PRO A 97 -20.75 -26.27 -18.73
N ALA A 98 -20.20 -26.97 -19.71
CA ALA A 98 -19.64 -26.36 -20.92
C ALA A 98 -20.67 -25.59 -21.77
N ASP A 99 -21.93 -25.98 -21.70
CA ASP A 99 -23.07 -25.39 -22.41
C ASP A 99 -23.82 -24.31 -21.62
N HIS A 100 -23.27 -23.91 -20.47
CA HIS A 100 -23.91 -22.90 -19.64
C HIS A 100 -23.76 -21.49 -20.25
N PRO A 101 -24.81 -20.66 -20.29
CA PRO A 101 -24.75 -19.31 -20.89
C PRO A 101 -23.65 -18.41 -20.31
N ALA A 102 -23.28 -18.56 -19.04
CA ALA A 102 -22.19 -17.78 -18.42
C ALA A 102 -20.80 -18.05 -19.03
N LYS A 103 -20.67 -19.10 -19.87
CA LYS A 103 -19.44 -19.41 -20.63
C LYS A 103 -19.46 -18.77 -22.02
N ASP A 104 -20.47 -18.00 -22.37
CA ASP A 104 -20.53 -17.30 -23.66
C ASP A 104 -19.35 -16.28 -23.74
N GLU A 105 -18.74 -16.18 -24.90
CA GLU A 105 -17.70 -15.18 -25.18
C GLU A 105 -18.20 -13.75 -25.05
N GLN A 106 -19.52 -13.54 -25.07
CA GLN A 106 -20.14 -12.23 -24.82
C GLN A 106 -20.00 -11.78 -23.36
N ASP A 107 -19.89 -12.72 -22.42
CA ASP A 107 -19.84 -12.41 -20.97
C ASP A 107 -18.46 -12.67 -20.36
N THR A 108 -17.54 -13.32 -21.08
CA THR A 108 -16.23 -13.75 -20.56
C THR A 108 -15.10 -13.37 -21.51
N PHE A 109 -14.03 -12.79 -20.96
CA PHE A 109 -12.79 -12.56 -21.71
C PHE A 109 -11.94 -13.81 -21.76
N TYR A 110 -11.91 -14.48 -22.91
CA TYR A 110 -11.03 -15.62 -23.19
C TYR A 110 -9.67 -15.15 -23.73
N ILE A 111 -8.59 -15.64 -23.15
CA ILE A 111 -7.23 -15.51 -23.70
C ILE A 111 -7.00 -16.61 -24.71
N ASN A 112 -7.46 -17.80 -24.41
CA ASN A 112 -7.56 -18.95 -25.30
C ASN A 112 -8.65 -19.89 -24.77
N LYS A 113 -8.87 -21.04 -25.42
CA LYS A 113 -9.93 -21.99 -25.06
C LYS A 113 -9.88 -22.52 -23.60
N ASP A 114 -8.71 -22.47 -22.96
CA ASP A 114 -8.48 -23.06 -21.64
C ASP A 114 -8.17 -22.00 -20.57
N ILE A 115 -7.99 -20.74 -20.97
CA ILE A 115 -7.57 -19.63 -20.10
C ILE A 115 -8.48 -18.42 -20.28
N VAL A 116 -8.95 -17.89 -19.16
CA VAL A 116 -9.86 -16.73 -19.10
C VAL A 116 -9.32 -15.65 -18.16
N LEU A 117 -9.83 -14.43 -18.28
CA LEU A 117 -9.83 -13.50 -17.17
C LEU A 117 -10.97 -13.90 -16.24
N ARG A 118 -10.67 -14.13 -14.95
CA ARG A 118 -11.67 -14.63 -14.01
C ARG A 118 -12.89 -13.71 -13.93
N THR A 119 -14.08 -14.29 -14.03
CA THR A 119 -15.35 -13.56 -13.95
C THR A 119 -15.87 -13.37 -12.52
N GLN A 120 -15.26 -14.07 -11.57
CA GLN A 120 -15.59 -14.12 -10.15
C GLN A 120 -14.35 -14.52 -9.34
N THR A 121 -14.40 -14.38 -8.02
CA THR A 121 -13.31 -14.84 -7.15
C THR A 121 -13.51 -16.29 -6.64
N SER A 122 -14.60 -16.95 -7.00
CA SER A 122 -14.91 -18.35 -6.65
C SER A 122 -13.84 -19.38 -7.04
N PRO A 123 -13.03 -19.22 -8.10
CA PRO A 123 -11.88 -20.10 -8.37
C PRO A 123 -10.97 -20.31 -7.17
N VAL A 124 -10.80 -19.26 -6.33
CA VAL A 124 -9.97 -19.33 -5.12
C VAL A 124 -10.59 -20.26 -4.09
N GLN A 125 -11.92 -20.30 -4.00
CA GLN A 125 -12.66 -21.24 -3.12
C GLN A 125 -12.41 -22.69 -3.57
N ALA A 126 -12.54 -22.98 -4.88
CA ALA A 126 -12.27 -24.30 -5.43
C ALA A 126 -10.84 -24.75 -5.13
N ARG A 127 -9.85 -23.90 -5.41
CA ARG A 127 -8.44 -24.17 -5.12
C ARG A 127 -8.15 -24.38 -3.63
N THR A 128 -8.87 -23.69 -2.75
CA THR A 128 -8.71 -23.84 -1.31
C THR A 128 -9.32 -25.15 -0.82
N MET A 129 -10.49 -25.53 -1.34
CA MET A 129 -11.12 -26.81 -1.04
C MET A 129 -10.29 -28.00 -1.52
N GLU A 130 -9.66 -27.91 -2.68
CA GLU A 130 -8.75 -28.95 -3.20
C GLU A 130 -7.56 -29.24 -2.29
N LYS A 131 -7.09 -28.26 -1.50
CA LYS A 131 -6.02 -28.48 -0.50
C LYS A 131 -6.45 -29.41 0.64
N GLY A 132 -7.74 -29.66 0.79
CA GLY A 132 -8.31 -30.61 1.75
C GLY A 132 -8.11 -30.28 3.23
N ARG A 133 -7.73 -29.05 3.57
CA ARG A 133 -7.52 -28.62 4.97
C ARG A 133 -8.82 -28.06 5.53
N LEU A 134 -9.32 -28.68 6.57
CA LEU A 134 -10.53 -28.27 7.30
C LEU A 134 -10.20 -27.92 8.77
N PRO A 135 -10.91 -26.97 9.40
CA PRO A 135 -11.98 -26.14 8.81
C PRO A 135 -11.45 -25.09 7.82
N ILE A 136 -12.32 -24.62 6.91
CA ILE A 136 -12.04 -23.47 6.03
C ILE A 136 -12.88 -22.31 6.53
N ARG A 137 -12.25 -21.15 6.67
CA ARG A 137 -12.90 -19.87 6.94
C ARG A 137 -12.09 -18.80 6.25
N MET A 138 -12.52 -18.38 5.06
CA MET A 138 -11.76 -17.48 4.21
C MET A 138 -12.62 -16.45 3.51
N ILE A 139 -11.99 -15.34 3.15
CA ILE A 139 -12.47 -14.41 2.11
C ILE A 139 -11.48 -14.38 0.95
N SER A 140 -11.99 -14.13 -0.24
CA SER A 140 -11.19 -13.94 -1.44
C SER A 140 -11.53 -12.60 -2.09
N PRO A 141 -10.80 -11.52 -1.76
CA PRO A 141 -10.90 -10.24 -2.44
C PRO A 141 -10.14 -10.28 -3.77
N GLY A 142 -10.60 -9.50 -4.75
CA GLY A 142 -9.85 -9.33 -5.98
C GLY A 142 -10.63 -8.71 -7.11
N ARG A 143 -9.90 -8.35 -8.17
CA ARG A 143 -10.50 -7.88 -9.42
C ARG A 143 -11.06 -9.06 -10.20
N VAL A 144 -12.19 -8.78 -10.84
CA VAL A 144 -12.88 -9.70 -11.74
C VAL A 144 -13.21 -8.96 -13.04
N PHE A 145 -13.46 -9.71 -14.10
CA PHE A 145 -13.59 -9.18 -15.43
C PHE A 145 -14.80 -9.78 -16.13
N ARG A 146 -15.62 -8.94 -16.73
CA ARG A 146 -16.76 -9.36 -17.55
C ARG A 146 -16.81 -8.56 -18.82
N SER A 147 -17.15 -9.21 -19.91
CA SER A 147 -17.21 -8.61 -21.25
C SER A 147 -18.53 -7.84 -21.48
N ASP A 148 -19.06 -7.23 -20.40
CA ASP A 148 -20.26 -6.42 -20.48
C ASP A 148 -20.03 -5.13 -21.26
N GLU A 149 -21.05 -4.64 -21.94
CA GLU A 149 -21.04 -3.31 -22.55
C GLU A 149 -20.94 -2.24 -21.45
N VAL A 150 -20.03 -1.29 -21.66
CA VAL A 150 -19.75 -0.25 -20.65
C VAL A 150 -20.89 0.77 -20.61
N ASP A 151 -21.55 0.88 -19.47
CA ASP A 151 -22.59 1.88 -19.22
C ASP A 151 -22.41 2.56 -17.82
N ALA A 152 -23.41 3.26 -17.35
CA ALA A 152 -23.36 3.95 -16.05
C ALA A 152 -23.28 3.00 -14.84
N THR A 153 -23.61 1.71 -15.01
CA THR A 153 -23.72 0.69 -13.95
C THR A 153 -22.82 -0.52 -14.17
N HIS A 154 -22.31 -0.72 -15.37
CA HIS A 154 -21.47 -1.84 -15.74
C HIS A 154 -20.05 -1.39 -16.09
N SER A 155 -19.08 -2.00 -15.47
CA SER A 155 -17.66 -1.86 -15.78
C SER A 155 -17.08 -3.22 -16.12
N PRO A 156 -16.26 -3.32 -17.19
CA PRO A 156 -15.64 -4.58 -17.59
C PRO A 156 -14.65 -5.10 -16.54
N SER A 157 -14.26 -4.26 -15.57
CA SER A 157 -13.39 -4.63 -14.46
C SER A 157 -13.93 -4.03 -13.17
N PHE A 158 -14.19 -4.86 -12.17
CA PHE A 158 -14.65 -4.43 -10.85
C PHE A 158 -14.04 -5.32 -9.75
N HIS A 159 -14.25 -4.94 -8.51
CA HIS A 159 -13.77 -5.71 -7.37
C HIS A 159 -14.91 -6.54 -6.77
N GLN A 160 -14.59 -7.75 -6.39
CA GLN A 160 -15.50 -8.68 -5.74
C GLN A 160 -14.82 -9.28 -4.51
N ILE A 161 -15.58 -9.55 -3.47
CA ILE A 161 -15.11 -10.26 -2.28
C ILE A 161 -16.09 -11.39 -2.02
N GLU A 162 -15.61 -12.61 -2.05
CA GLU A 162 -16.37 -13.79 -1.73
C GLU A 162 -15.90 -14.43 -0.43
N GLY A 163 -16.81 -14.98 0.34
CA GLY A 163 -16.51 -15.70 1.57
C GLY A 163 -16.88 -17.16 1.49
N LEU A 164 -16.07 -18.02 2.12
CA LEU A 164 -16.31 -19.45 2.25
C LEU A 164 -16.08 -19.90 3.68
N VAL A 165 -17.05 -20.63 4.23
CA VAL A 165 -16.90 -21.36 5.49
C VAL A 165 -17.27 -22.83 5.27
N VAL A 166 -16.35 -23.71 5.63
CA VAL A 166 -16.58 -25.17 5.63
C VAL A 166 -16.16 -25.71 6.99
N ASP A 167 -17.13 -26.10 7.79
CA ASP A 167 -16.91 -26.66 9.12
C ASP A 167 -18.11 -27.56 9.51
N LYS A 168 -18.00 -28.24 10.65
CA LYS A 168 -19.07 -29.03 11.20
C LYS A 168 -20.22 -28.14 11.70
N ASN A 169 -21.44 -28.57 11.46
CA ASN A 169 -22.67 -27.93 11.96
C ASN A 169 -22.89 -26.47 11.49
N ILE A 170 -22.29 -26.06 10.37
CA ILE A 170 -22.59 -24.77 9.76
C ILE A 170 -24.01 -24.76 9.20
N THR A 171 -24.74 -23.70 9.49
CA THR A 171 -26.16 -23.53 9.14
C THR A 171 -26.36 -22.23 8.35
N PHE A 172 -27.55 -22.09 7.77
CA PHE A 172 -27.95 -20.84 7.14
C PHE A 172 -28.05 -19.65 8.12
N ALA A 173 -28.27 -19.95 9.41
CA ALA A 173 -28.27 -18.92 10.45
C ALA A 173 -26.84 -18.34 10.65
N ASP A 174 -25.80 -19.16 10.52
CA ASP A 174 -24.41 -18.70 10.60
C ASP A 174 -24.06 -17.76 9.44
N LEU A 175 -24.52 -18.06 8.22
CA LEU A 175 -24.37 -17.17 7.08
C LEU A 175 -25.03 -15.81 7.34
N LYS A 176 -26.27 -15.81 7.81
CA LYS A 176 -26.99 -14.57 8.13
C LYS A 176 -26.30 -13.78 9.23
N GLY A 177 -25.88 -14.45 10.30
CA GLY A 177 -25.17 -13.82 11.42
C GLY A 177 -23.85 -13.19 10.97
N THR A 178 -23.08 -13.88 10.15
CA THR A 178 -21.83 -13.34 9.59
C THR A 178 -22.06 -12.08 8.75
N LEU A 179 -23.06 -12.09 7.87
CA LEU A 179 -23.37 -10.92 7.02
C LEU A 179 -23.95 -9.76 7.84
N GLU A 180 -24.74 -10.05 8.88
CA GLU A 180 -25.28 -9.03 9.79
C GLU A 180 -24.15 -8.35 10.59
N GLU A 181 -23.25 -9.14 11.15
CA GLU A 181 -22.09 -8.63 11.89
C GLU A 181 -21.17 -7.80 10.99
N PHE A 182 -20.85 -8.30 9.81
CA PHE A 182 -20.09 -7.56 8.81
C PHE A 182 -20.74 -6.20 8.48
N ALA A 183 -22.06 -6.19 8.26
CA ALA A 183 -22.77 -4.96 7.94
C ALA A 183 -22.76 -3.95 9.10
N LYS A 184 -22.86 -4.42 10.34
CA LYS A 184 -22.76 -3.56 11.53
C LYS A 184 -21.36 -3.00 11.74
N GLU A 185 -20.34 -3.82 11.54
CA GLU A 185 -18.94 -3.37 11.65
C GLU A 185 -18.58 -2.34 10.55
N LEU A 186 -19.08 -2.52 9.32
CA LEU A 186 -18.78 -1.65 8.21
C LEU A 186 -19.59 -0.34 8.22
N PHE A 187 -20.87 -0.41 8.55
CA PHE A 187 -21.81 0.72 8.42
C PHE A 187 -22.29 1.28 9.77
N GLY A 188 -21.85 0.67 10.87
CA GLY A 188 -22.20 1.07 12.23
C GLY A 188 -23.26 0.19 12.89
N PRO A 189 -23.30 0.18 14.24
CA PRO A 189 -24.08 -0.79 15.05
C PRO A 189 -25.61 -0.70 14.87
N GLU A 190 -26.12 0.46 14.43
CA GLU A 190 -27.55 0.66 14.19
C GLU A 190 -28.03 0.13 12.81
N THR A 191 -27.10 -0.46 12.03
CA THR A 191 -27.41 -1.00 10.70
C THR A 191 -28.39 -2.15 10.79
N LYS A 192 -29.48 -2.06 10.02
CA LYS A 192 -30.50 -3.10 9.90
C LYS A 192 -30.36 -3.85 8.59
N THR A 193 -30.13 -5.14 8.67
CA THR A 193 -30.05 -6.02 7.51
C THR A 193 -31.41 -6.63 7.18
N LYS A 194 -31.70 -6.76 5.89
CA LYS A 194 -32.90 -7.45 5.39
C LYS A 194 -32.48 -8.48 4.36
N PHE A 195 -32.74 -9.74 4.68
CA PHE A 195 -32.49 -10.83 3.75
C PHE A 195 -33.78 -11.13 2.96
N ARG A 196 -33.64 -11.36 1.66
CA ARG A 196 -34.72 -11.68 0.72
C ARG A 196 -34.48 -13.04 0.11
#